data_9614498c88dfc3c572394e5364d6654f
#
_entry.id   9614498c88dfc3c572394e5364d6654f
#
_cell.length_a   1.000
_cell.length_b   1.000
_cell.length_c   1.000
_cell.angle_alpha   90.00
_cell.angle_beta   90.00
_cell.angle_gamma   90.00
#
_symmetry.space_group_name_H-M   'P 1'
#
loop_
_entity.id
_entity.type
_entity.pdbx_description
1 polymer ?
#
loop_
_entity_poly.entity_id
_entity_poly.type
_entity_poly.pdbx_seq_one_letter_code
_entity_poly.pdbx_strand_id
1 'polypeptide(L)'
;TYKNGRLLLDHWLNGFEGTKIIHLDDRPDEVRLYEDFAGINHNTSDAVTPHKVIPRITLLPRIESYTQASVGITPIFGLNVTDGFMPGIALTTGLLPQSHFKAVVAPMFGTASGKLRGHATLRYAGDLGGGTFDKYILSFGFDDFGYNLDSHYLFRDHYIKWSPSLGVRFSPEDAHSHLTSWLKYRFVHIDRYYGRGLNYDEKLYTDEHRSYGVHELAWQLRSKYALRPYEALANIQTGQGFVRLNLRYSQHFAGKDIHHGVWVH
;
A
#
# COMPACT_ATOMS: atom_id res chain seq x y z
N THR A 1 6.80 -19.12 -26.82
CA THR A 1 8.01 -19.15 -25.97
C THR A 1 9.22 -18.70 -26.77
N TYR A 2 10.12 -17.97 -26.11
CA TYR A 2 11.29 -17.34 -26.74
C TYR A 2 12.58 -17.69 -25.99
N LYS A 3 13.70 -17.72 -26.72
CA LYS A 3 15.07 -17.83 -26.21
C LYS A 3 15.97 -16.84 -26.95
N ASN A 4 16.63 -15.93 -26.23
CA ASN A 4 17.45 -14.86 -26.81
C ASN A 4 16.72 -14.05 -27.91
N GLY A 5 15.42 -13.81 -27.74
CA GLY A 5 14.57 -13.14 -28.71
C GLY A 5 14.14 -13.98 -29.92
N ARG A 6 14.57 -15.23 -30.01
CA ARG A 6 14.16 -16.16 -31.08
C ARG A 6 12.96 -16.98 -30.59
N LEU A 7 11.94 -17.11 -31.43
CA LEU A 7 10.78 -17.96 -31.19
C LEU A 7 11.20 -19.43 -31.17
N LEU A 8 10.95 -20.12 -30.05
CA LEU A 8 11.17 -21.56 -29.91
C LEU A 8 9.93 -22.37 -30.26
N LEU A 9 8.80 -21.94 -29.71
CA LEU A 9 7.51 -22.60 -29.90
C LEU A 9 6.41 -21.58 -29.93
N ASP A 10 5.56 -21.67 -30.95
CA ASP A 10 4.24 -21.05 -30.99
C ASP A 10 3.19 -22.15 -31.04
N HIS A 11 2.31 -22.21 -30.04
CA HIS A 11 1.34 -23.27 -29.92
C HIS A 11 0.00 -22.76 -29.43
N TRP A 12 -1.03 -23.02 -30.18
CA TRP A 12 -2.38 -22.69 -29.83
C TRP A 12 -2.98 -23.77 -28.92
N LEU A 13 -3.42 -23.37 -27.73
CA LEU A 13 -4.10 -24.24 -26.77
C LEU A 13 -5.60 -23.98 -26.82
N ASN A 14 -6.39 -24.96 -27.21
CA ASN A 14 -7.83 -24.91 -27.05
C ASN A 14 -8.17 -24.89 -25.55
N GLY A 15 -9.25 -24.20 -25.16
CA GLY A 15 -9.66 -24.05 -23.76
C GLY A 15 -9.59 -25.38 -22.99
N PHE A 16 -8.95 -25.37 -21.84
CA PHE A 16 -8.81 -26.52 -20.95
C PHE A 16 -8.87 -26.05 -19.47
N GLU A 17 -9.26 -26.94 -18.61
CA GLU A 17 -9.18 -26.76 -17.15
C GLU A 17 -7.97 -27.55 -16.62
N GLY A 18 -7.28 -26.97 -15.62
CA GLY A 18 -6.15 -27.58 -14.95
C GLY A 18 -4.80 -27.21 -15.55
N THR A 19 -3.82 -28.11 -15.47
CA THR A 19 -2.44 -27.88 -15.89
C THR A 19 -2.14 -28.63 -17.17
N LYS A 20 -1.56 -27.97 -18.17
CA LYS A 20 -1.05 -28.59 -19.39
C LYS A 20 0.47 -28.48 -19.41
N ILE A 21 1.14 -29.60 -19.60
CA ILE A 21 2.60 -29.67 -19.69
C ILE A 21 2.99 -29.64 -21.16
N ILE A 22 3.89 -28.73 -21.54
CA ILE A 22 4.46 -28.60 -22.87
C ILE A 22 5.94 -28.90 -22.74
N HIS A 23 6.41 -29.88 -23.49
CA HIS A 23 7.83 -30.24 -23.57
C HIS A 23 8.51 -29.38 -24.63
N LEU A 24 9.65 -28.81 -24.27
CA LEU A 24 10.52 -28.02 -25.14
C LEU A 24 11.90 -28.66 -25.14
N ASP A 25 12.55 -28.66 -26.31
CA ASP A 25 13.92 -29.18 -26.45
C ASP A 25 14.95 -28.27 -25.75
N ASP A 26 14.64 -26.97 -25.68
CA ASP A 26 15.46 -25.95 -25.04
C ASP A 26 14.71 -25.21 -23.97
N ARG A 27 15.42 -24.80 -22.92
CA ARG A 27 14.83 -23.95 -21.85
C ARG A 27 14.57 -22.56 -22.40
N PRO A 28 13.34 -22.05 -22.35
CA PRO A 28 13.00 -20.69 -22.78
C PRO A 28 13.49 -19.66 -21.75
N ASP A 29 13.82 -18.47 -22.23
CA ASP A 29 14.09 -17.29 -21.41
C ASP A 29 12.79 -16.52 -21.11
N GLU A 30 11.80 -16.66 -22.00
CA GLU A 30 10.54 -15.95 -21.92
C GLU A 30 9.38 -16.80 -22.43
N VAL A 31 8.27 -16.76 -21.71
CA VAL A 31 6.99 -17.36 -22.12
C VAL A 31 5.97 -16.26 -22.25
N ARG A 32 5.34 -16.11 -23.42
CA ARG A 32 4.26 -15.16 -23.67
C ARG A 32 2.97 -15.91 -23.91
N LEU A 33 1.91 -15.46 -23.26
CA LEU A 33 0.54 -15.93 -23.48
C LEU A 33 -0.25 -14.78 -24.11
N TYR A 34 -1.00 -15.06 -25.17
CA TYR A 34 -1.91 -14.10 -25.82
C TYR A 34 -1.24 -12.86 -26.45
N GLU A 35 -0.11 -13.01 -27.12
CA GLU A 35 0.62 -11.88 -27.70
C GLU A 35 -0.22 -11.06 -28.69
N ASP A 36 -1.15 -11.70 -29.43
CA ASP A 36 -1.97 -11.07 -30.47
C ASP A 36 -3.43 -10.79 -30.06
N PHE A 37 -3.86 -11.19 -28.86
CA PHE A 37 -5.25 -11.03 -28.41
C PHE A 37 -5.39 -9.97 -27.33
N ALA A 38 -5.24 -8.71 -27.70
CA ALA A 38 -5.39 -7.55 -26.80
C ALA A 38 -6.81 -7.35 -26.23
N GLY A 39 -7.80 -8.18 -26.61
CA GLY A 39 -9.21 -7.95 -26.28
C GLY A 39 -9.79 -8.75 -25.12
N ILE A 40 -9.19 -9.83 -24.68
CA ILE A 40 -9.84 -10.77 -23.74
C ILE A 40 -9.16 -10.85 -22.38
N ASN A 41 -7.88 -10.56 -22.27
CA ASN A 41 -7.17 -10.58 -21.00
C ASN A 41 -6.91 -9.16 -20.49
N HIS A 42 -7.63 -8.76 -19.43
CA HIS A 42 -7.41 -7.47 -18.75
C HIS A 42 -6.12 -7.44 -17.93
N ASN A 43 -5.46 -8.57 -17.72
CA ASN A 43 -4.23 -8.67 -16.94
C ASN A 43 -3.09 -9.24 -17.77
N THR A 44 -2.54 -8.41 -18.63
CA THR A 44 -1.39 -8.79 -19.49
C THR A 44 -0.10 -9.05 -18.69
N SER A 45 -0.07 -8.75 -17.38
CA SER A 45 1.05 -9.10 -16.51
C SER A 45 1.21 -10.62 -16.34
N ASP A 46 0.13 -11.37 -16.52
CA ASP A 46 0.15 -12.85 -16.48
C ASP A 46 0.67 -13.45 -17.78
N ALA A 47 0.71 -12.64 -18.84
CA ALA A 47 1.10 -13.10 -20.18
C ALA A 47 2.62 -13.18 -20.38
N VAL A 48 3.41 -12.52 -19.56
CA VAL A 48 4.87 -12.48 -19.70
C VAL A 48 5.54 -12.83 -18.37
N THR A 49 6.36 -13.88 -18.38
CA THR A 49 7.22 -14.21 -17.23
C THR A 49 8.64 -13.72 -17.52
N PRO A 50 9.04 -12.53 -17.05
CA PRO A 50 10.39 -12.02 -17.26
C PRO A 50 11.39 -12.78 -16.40
N HIS A 51 12.51 -13.18 -17.00
CA HIS A 51 13.53 -13.97 -16.30
C HIS A 51 14.40 -13.17 -15.33
N LYS A 52 14.57 -11.87 -15.58
CA LYS A 52 15.22 -10.90 -14.67
C LYS A 52 14.70 -9.50 -14.94
N VAL A 53 14.15 -8.87 -13.93
CA VAL A 53 13.73 -7.47 -14.02
C VAL A 53 14.73 -6.62 -13.24
N ILE A 54 15.62 -5.93 -13.93
CA ILE A 54 16.41 -4.85 -13.36
C ILE A 54 15.51 -3.61 -13.37
N PRO A 55 15.12 -3.06 -12.21
CA PRO A 55 14.24 -1.89 -12.18
C PRO A 55 14.92 -0.71 -12.86
N ARG A 56 14.18 -0.02 -13.72
CA ARG A 56 14.64 1.20 -14.38
C ARG A 56 14.41 2.39 -13.43
N ILE A 57 15.44 3.20 -13.23
CA ILE A 57 15.29 4.46 -12.50
C ILE A 57 14.76 5.53 -13.46
N THR A 58 13.69 6.22 -13.07
CA THR A 58 13.05 7.27 -13.86
C THR A 58 12.87 8.53 -13.02
N LEU A 59 13.05 9.68 -13.64
CA LEU A 59 12.61 10.94 -13.05
C LEU A 59 11.08 10.99 -13.18
N LEU A 60 10.37 11.06 -12.06
CA LEU A 60 8.93 10.90 -11.89
C LEU A 60 8.43 9.43 -12.06
N PRO A 61 7.41 9.06 -11.30
CA PRO A 61 6.78 7.75 -11.44
C PRO A 61 6.11 7.64 -12.81
N ARG A 62 6.33 6.53 -13.49
CA ARG A 62 5.70 6.22 -14.77
C ARG A 62 4.70 5.07 -14.62
N ILE A 63 3.85 4.96 -15.63
CA ILE A 63 3.10 3.73 -15.88
C ILE A 63 4.14 2.67 -16.26
N GLU A 64 4.18 1.58 -15.51
CA GLU A 64 5.11 0.49 -15.78
C GLU A 64 4.74 -0.23 -17.09
N SER A 65 5.77 -0.64 -17.82
CA SER A 65 5.61 -1.65 -18.85
C SER A 65 5.48 -3.01 -18.15
N TYR A 66 4.69 -3.91 -18.70
CA TYR A 66 4.54 -5.28 -18.18
C TYR A 66 5.86 -6.07 -18.14
N THR A 67 6.84 -5.62 -18.87
CA THR A 67 8.16 -6.28 -19.00
C THR A 67 9.24 -5.66 -18.13
N GLN A 68 9.02 -4.50 -17.51
CA GLN A 68 10.07 -3.79 -16.77
C GLN A 68 9.52 -2.99 -15.59
N ALA A 69 9.95 -3.35 -14.39
CA ALA A 69 9.68 -2.56 -13.19
C ALA A 69 10.41 -1.21 -13.23
N SER A 70 9.83 -0.19 -12.64
CA SER A 70 10.45 1.13 -12.54
C SER A 70 10.45 1.67 -11.11
N VAL A 71 11.48 2.45 -10.79
CA VAL A 71 11.53 3.24 -9.56
C VAL A 71 11.58 4.71 -9.95
N GLY A 72 10.52 5.43 -9.61
CA GLY A 72 10.42 6.87 -9.83
C GLY A 72 11.14 7.63 -8.71
N ILE A 73 11.89 8.64 -9.06
CA ILE A 73 12.50 9.60 -8.13
C ILE A 73 11.81 10.94 -8.34
N THR A 74 11.17 11.46 -7.30
CA THR A 74 10.45 12.76 -7.35
C THR A 74 11.01 13.68 -6.27
N PRO A 75 11.44 14.90 -6.61
CA PRO A 75 11.75 15.88 -5.58
C PRO A 75 10.49 16.26 -4.81
N ILE A 76 10.61 16.35 -3.50
CA ILE A 76 9.52 16.71 -2.59
C ILE A 76 9.97 17.79 -1.62
N PHE A 77 9.02 18.55 -1.12
CA PHE A 77 9.25 19.59 -0.13
C PHE A 77 8.21 19.49 0.96
N GLY A 78 8.65 19.62 2.20
CA GLY A 78 7.81 19.72 3.38
C GLY A 78 8.08 21.02 4.13
N LEU A 79 7.15 21.39 4.99
CA LEU A 79 7.29 22.52 5.90
C LEU A 79 6.56 22.20 7.21
N ASN A 80 7.25 22.34 8.32
CA ASN A 80 6.63 22.33 9.65
C ASN A 80 7.39 23.27 10.61
N VAL A 81 6.77 23.58 11.73
CA VAL A 81 7.35 24.53 12.72
C VAL A 81 8.61 24.00 13.40
N THR A 82 8.76 22.70 13.50
CA THR A 82 9.87 22.03 14.21
C THR A 82 11.09 21.84 13.34
N ASP A 83 10.87 21.32 12.14
CA ASP A 83 11.94 20.95 11.22
C ASP A 83 12.24 22.04 10.19
N GLY A 84 11.37 23.07 10.10
CA GLY A 84 11.45 24.15 9.13
C GLY A 84 11.15 23.70 7.71
N PHE A 85 11.87 24.19 6.73
CA PHE A 85 11.82 23.73 5.35
C PHE A 85 12.50 22.36 5.24
N MET A 86 11.85 21.41 4.58
CA MET A 86 12.35 20.05 4.47
C MET A 86 12.43 19.63 2.98
N PRO A 87 13.55 19.90 2.31
CA PRO A 87 13.79 19.32 1.01
C PRO A 87 14.03 17.82 1.11
N GLY A 88 13.56 17.08 0.12
CA GLY A 88 13.68 15.62 0.11
C GLY A 88 13.45 15.01 -1.27
N ILE A 89 13.47 13.70 -1.30
CA ILE A 89 13.16 12.91 -2.49
C ILE A 89 12.15 11.83 -2.13
N ALA A 90 11.19 11.57 -2.99
CA ALA A 90 10.34 10.40 -2.90
C ALA A 90 10.79 9.34 -3.91
N LEU A 91 11.05 8.16 -3.40
CA LEU A 91 11.30 6.95 -4.19
C LEU A 91 10.01 6.17 -4.24
N THR A 92 9.48 5.92 -5.43
CA THR A 92 8.21 5.21 -5.61
C THR A 92 8.37 4.09 -6.62
N THR A 93 7.85 2.90 -6.30
CA THR A 93 7.65 1.88 -7.33
C THR A 93 6.54 2.30 -8.27
N GLY A 94 6.45 1.68 -9.45
CA GLY A 94 5.47 2.05 -10.47
C GLY A 94 4.03 2.14 -9.98
N LEU A 95 3.27 3.04 -10.59
CA LEU A 95 1.89 3.32 -10.21
C LEU A 95 0.91 2.29 -10.78
N LEU A 96 1.14 1.87 -12.02
CA LEU A 96 0.31 0.92 -12.78
C LEU A 96 1.22 0.08 -13.70
N PRO A 97 0.90 -1.19 -13.97
CA PRO A 97 -0.18 -1.98 -13.39
C PRO A 97 0.02 -2.25 -11.90
N GLN A 98 -0.97 -2.86 -11.26
CA GLN A 98 -0.86 -3.20 -9.84
C GLN A 98 0.17 -4.31 -9.64
N SER A 99 1.39 -3.94 -9.29
CA SER A 99 2.41 -4.91 -8.90
C SER A 99 2.12 -5.51 -7.52
N HIS A 100 2.59 -6.73 -7.30
CA HIS A 100 2.51 -7.38 -5.98
C HIS A 100 3.22 -6.56 -4.89
N PHE A 101 4.29 -5.88 -5.24
CA PHE A 101 5.07 -5.04 -4.33
C PHE A 101 4.92 -3.56 -4.68
N LYS A 102 4.58 -2.74 -3.68
CA LYS A 102 4.56 -1.28 -3.77
C LYS A 102 5.37 -0.69 -2.62
N ALA A 103 6.20 0.28 -2.94
CA ALA A 103 6.98 1.03 -1.97
C ALA A 103 6.94 2.52 -2.28
N VAL A 104 6.81 3.31 -1.24
CA VAL A 104 7.03 4.75 -1.24
C VAL A 104 7.98 5.02 -0.08
N VAL A 105 9.12 5.65 -0.35
CA VAL A 105 10.07 6.07 0.69
C VAL A 105 10.43 7.52 0.41
N ALA A 106 10.16 8.38 1.36
CA ALA A 106 10.24 9.82 1.21
C ALA A 106 11.11 10.45 2.32
N PRO A 107 12.45 10.28 2.26
CA PRO A 107 13.36 10.96 3.18
C PRO A 107 13.42 12.47 2.88
N MET A 108 13.38 13.26 3.96
CA MET A 108 13.45 14.72 3.93
C MET A 108 14.43 15.21 4.99
N PHE A 109 15.15 16.30 4.70
CA PHE A 109 16.07 16.90 5.64
C PHE A 109 15.48 18.18 6.25
N GLY A 110 15.25 18.18 7.56
CA GLY A 110 14.76 19.33 8.30
C GLY A 110 15.84 20.39 8.47
N THR A 111 15.72 21.51 7.78
CA THR A 111 16.74 22.60 7.82
C THR A 111 16.88 23.26 9.18
N ALA A 112 15.79 23.36 9.93
CA ALA A 112 15.80 23.95 11.28
C ALA A 112 16.21 22.96 12.36
N SER A 113 15.89 21.66 12.22
CA SER A 113 16.27 20.62 13.18
C SER A 113 17.62 19.98 12.90
N GLY A 114 18.14 20.07 11.66
CA GLY A 114 19.33 19.35 11.22
C GLY A 114 19.15 17.83 11.21
N LYS A 115 17.90 17.32 11.17
CA LYS A 115 17.58 15.90 11.26
C LYS A 115 17.02 15.36 9.96
N LEU A 116 17.32 14.10 9.67
CA LEU A 116 16.64 13.36 8.63
C LEU A 116 15.27 12.93 9.17
N ARG A 117 14.22 13.23 8.43
CA ARG A 117 12.83 12.91 8.71
C ARG A 117 12.23 12.19 7.53
N GLY A 118 11.01 11.72 7.63
CA GLY A 118 10.33 11.22 6.46
C GLY A 118 9.23 10.23 6.70
N HIS A 119 8.78 9.72 5.57
CA HIS A 119 7.69 8.76 5.47
C HIS A 119 8.13 7.56 4.64
N ALA A 120 7.69 6.37 5.03
CA ALA A 120 7.83 5.17 4.22
C ALA A 120 6.56 4.33 4.29
N THR A 121 6.14 3.80 3.15
CA THR A 121 5.08 2.79 3.05
C THR A 121 5.55 1.66 2.16
N LEU A 122 5.49 0.45 2.68
CA LEU A 122 5.74 -0.78 1.95
C LEU A 122 4.47 -1.60 1.92
N ARG A 123 4.13 -2.18 0.79
CA ARG A 123 2.98 -3.06 0.63
C ARG A 123 3.34 -4.23 -0.29
N TYR A 124 2.99 -5.42 0.15
CA TYR A 124 3.07 -6.62 -0.65
C TYR A 124 1.70 -7.30 -0.69
N ALA A 125 1.22 -7.65 -1.86
CA ALA A 125 -0.04 -8.35 -2.06
C ALA A 125 0.22 -9.66 -2.81
N GLY A 126 -0.41 -10.73 -2.38
CA GLY A 126 -0.27 -12.04 -3.02
C GLY A 126 -1.58 -12.82 -2.97
N ASP A 127 -1.61 -13.87 -3.76
CA ASP A 127 -2.71 -14.82 -3.85
C ASP A 127 -2.43 -16.06 -3.00
N LEU A 128 -3.47 -16.63 -2.37
CA LEU A 128 -3.36 -17.80 -1.47
C LEU A 128 -3.75 -19.12 -2.14
N GLY A 129 -4.04 -19.11 -3.45
CA GLY A 129 -4.31 -20.33 -4.22
C GLY A 129 -5.62 -21.03 -3.90
N GLY A 130 -6.54 -20.39 -3.17
CA GLY A 130 -7.86 -20.92 -2.82
C GLY A 130 -8.01 -21.30 -1.34
N GLY A 131 -9.21 -21.77 -0.97
CA GLY A 131 -9.61 -22.05 0.40
C GLY A 131 -10.46 -20.92 0.99
N THR A 132 -10.48 -20.76 2.33
CA THR A 132 -11.26 -19.71 3.00
C THR A 132 -10.82 -18.29 2.64
N PHE A 133 -9.55 -18.12 2.32
CA PHE A 133 -8.97 -16.85 1.91
C PHE A 133 -8.29 -17.02 0.55
N ASP A 134 -8.46 -16.05 -0.34
CA ASP A 134 -7.88 -16.07 -1.69
C ASP A 134 -6.75 -15.06 -1.87
N LYS A 135 -6.71 -13.99 -1.09
CA LYS A 135 -5.68 -12.95 -1.18
C LYS A 135 -5.20 -12.48 0.18
N TYR A 136 -3.94 -12.06 0.23
CA TYR A 136 -3.39 -11.39 1.39
C TYR A 136 -2.67 -10.09 1.02
N ILE A 137 -2.56 -9.19 2.00
CA ILE A 137 -1.84 -7.94 1.89
C ILE A 137 -1.01 -7.77 3.15
N LEU A 138 0.30 -7.67 3.00
CA LEU A 138 1.21 -7.23 4.04
C LEU A 138 1.51 -5.76 3.82
N SER A 139 1.48 -4.93 4.87
CA SER A 139 1.87 -3.54 4.75
C SER A 139 2.67 -3.11 5.97
N PHE A 140 3.59 -2.17 5.73
CA PHE A 140 4.36 -1.52 6.77
C PHE A 140 4.37 -0.02 6.50
N GLY A 141 3.99 0.77 7.48
CA GLY A 141 4.06 2.22 7.46
C GLY A 141 5.08 2.72 8.49
N PHE A 142 5.83 3.74 8.13
CA PHE A 142 6.78 4.44 8.98
C PHE A 142 6.64 5.95 8.79
N ASP A 143 6.61 6.70 9.89
CA ASP A 143 6.59 8.15 9.91
C ASP A 143 7.55 8.65 11.00
N ASP A 144 8.39 9.63 10.69
CA ASP A 144 9.23 10.37 11.63
C ASP A 144 9.11 11.86 11.32
N PHE A 145 8.46 12.63 12.20
CA PHE A 145 8.27 14.07 12.03
C PHE A 145 8.26 14.81 13.36
N GLY A 146 8.73 16.05 13.29
CA GLY A 146 8.52 17.02 14.35
C GLY A 146 7.09 17.56 14.32
N TYR A 147 6.50 17.81 15.50
CA TYR A 147 5.12 18.29 15.60
C TYR A 147 4.95 19.53 16.47
N ASN A 148 5.92 19.85 17.31
CA ASN A 148 5.87 21.03 18.18
C ASN A 148 7.27 21.60 18.43
N LEU A 149 7.37 22.91 18.55
CA LEU A 149 8.57 23.64 18.93
C LEU A 149 8.26 24.46 20.17
N ASP A 150 8.85 24.11 21.29
CA ASP A 150 8.85 24.98 22.44
C ASP A 150 9.94 26.05 22.28
N SER A 151 9.52 27.27 21.95
CA SER A 151 10.44 28.37 21.67
C SER A 151 11.15 28.89 22.93
N HIS A 152 10.61 28.65 24.12
CA HIS A 152 11.21 29.09 25.38
C HIS A 152 12.38 28.16 25.77
N TYR A 153 12.13 26.83 25.77
CA TYR A 153 13.12 25.84 26.11
C TYR A 153 13.96 25.39 24.91
N LEU A 154 13.61 25.82 23.70
CA LEU A 154 14.23 25.40 22.42
C LEU A 154 14.16 23.90 22.18
N PHE A 155 13.22 23.22 22.82
CA PHE A 155 13.00 21.81 22.64
C PHE A 155 12.11 21.55 21.41
N ARG A 156 12.40 20.51 20.66
CA ARG A 156 11.70 20.12 19.43
C ARG A 156 11.07 18.77 19.63
N ASP A 157 9.76 18.78 19.87
CA ASP A 157 8.99 17.56 20.00
C ASP A 157 8.91 16.83 18.66
N HIS A 158 9.09 15.53 18.70
CA HIS A 158 8.93 14.70 17.52
C HIS A 158 8.33 13.35 17.88
N TYR A 159 7.87 12.64 16.88
CA TYR A 159 7.38 11.27 17.03
C TYR A 159 7.96 10.36 15.95
N ILE A 160 8.12 9.11 16.32
CA ILE A 160 8.39 8.00 15.41
C ILE A 160 7.19 7.08 15.49
N LYS A 161 6.61 6.77 14.35
CA LYS A 161 5.47 5.86 14.24
C LYS A 161 5.78 4.76 13.25
N TRP A 162 5.47 3.54 13.60
CA TRP A 162 5.49 2.41 12.68
C TRP A 162 4.22 1.59 12.81
N SER A 163 3.76 1.03 11.70
CA SER A 163 2.46 0.39 11.61
C SER A 163 2.45 -0.79 10.65
N PRO A 164 2.91 -1.98 11.10
CA PRO A 164 2.74 -3.21 10.37
C PRO A 164 1.27 -3.61 10.30
N SER A 165 0.85 -4.18 9.19
CA SER A 165 -0.50 -4.69 9.03
C SER A 165 -0.55 -5.92 8.12
N LEU A 166 -1.50 -6.80 8.42
CA LEU A 166 -1.87 -7.96 7.61
C LEU A 166 -3.35 -7.87 7.29
N GLY A 167 -3.70 -8.00 6.02
CA GLY A 167 -5.08 -8.13 5.55
C GLY A 167 -5.24 -9.43 4.79
N VAL A 168 -6.39 -10.08 4.95
CA VAL A 168 -6.79 -11.26 4.19
C VAL A 168 -8.16 -11.04 3.59
N ARG A 169 -8.35 -11.48 2.35
CA ARG A 169 -9.63 -11.44 1.66
C ARG A 169 -10.29 -12.81 1.77
N PHE A 170 -11.55 -12.83 2.16
CA PHE A 170 -12.34 -14.04 2.08
C PHE A 170 -12.60 -14.41 0.64
N SER A 171 -12.42 -15.68 0.32
CA SER A 171 -12.71 -16.21 -1.01
C SER A 171 -14.18 -15.95 -1.35
N PRO A 172 -14.49 -15.40 -2.52
CA PRO A 172 -15.88 -15.28 -2.95
C PRO A 172 -16.45 -16.68 -3.21
N GLU A 173 -17.72 -16.88 -2.88
CA GLU A 173 -18.43 -18.15 -3.15
C GLU A 173 -18.57 -18.41 -4.66
N ASP A 174 -18.64 -17.34 -5.45
CA ASP A 174 -18.74 -17.38 -6.89
C ASP A 174 -17.74 -16.40 -7.51
N ALA A 175 -17.11 -16.80 -8.62
CA ALA A 175 -16.18 -15.97 -9.39
C ALA A 175 -16.81 -14.64 -9.88
N HIS A 176 -18.13 -14.61 -10.04
CA HIS A 176 -18.90 -13.42 -10.43
C HIS A 176 -19.42 -12.61 -9.23
N SER A 177 -19.11 -13.01 -8.01
CA SER A 177 -19.58 -12.31 -6.83
C SER A 177 -19.10 -10.85 -6.80
N HIS A 178 -20.06 -9.94 -6.68
CA HIS A 178 -19.77 -8.52 -6.47
C HIS A 178 -19.43 -8.18 -5.01
N LEU A 179 -19.49 -9.17 -4.13
CA LEU A 179 -19.20 -9.02 -2.71
C LEU A 179 -17.73 -9.27 -2.42
N THR A 180 -17.09 -8.34 -1.73
CA THR A 180 -15.72 -8.49 -1.23
C THR A 180 -15.70 -8.29 0.27
N SER A 181 -15.09 -9.23 0.98
CA SER A 181 -14.93 -9.20 2.43
C SER A 181 -13.46 -9.27 2.80
N TRP A 182 -13.01 -8.37 3.65
CA TRP A 182 -11.64 -8.28 4.13
C TRP A 182 -11.61 -8.30 5.65
N LEU A 183 -10.65 -9.03 6.19
CA LEU A 183 -10.24 -8.93 7.59
C LEU A 183 -8.84 -8.36 7.63
N LYS A 184 -8.63 -7.30 8.41
CA LYS A 184 -7.34 -6.62 8.53
C LYS A 184 -6.95 -6.46 9.99
N TYR A 185 -5.76 -6.89 10.32
CA TYR A 185 -5.10 -6.56 11.57
C TYR A 185 -4.01 -5.53 11.34
N ARG A 186 -3.92 -4.52 12.22
CA ARG A 186 -2.87 -3.50 12.22
C ARG A 186 -2.40 -3.26 13.64
N PHE A 187 -1.10 -3.22 13.82
CA PHE A 187 -0.48 -2.72 15.04
C PHE A 187 0.10 -1.33 14.74
N VAL A 188 -0.18 -0.36 15.58
CA VAL A 188 0.39 0.99 15.48
C VAL A 188 1.18 1.25 16.73
N HIS A 189 2.47 1.51 16.57
CA HIS A 189 3.36 1.91 17.64
C HIS A 189 3.82 3.35 17.40
N ILE A 190 3.79 4.16 18.45
CA ILE A 190 4.16 5.57 18.40
C ILE A 190 5.08 5.85 19.58
N ASP A 191 6.31 6.23 19.27
CA ASP A 191 7.26 6.78 20.23
C ASP A 191 7.21 8.32 20.15
N ARG A 192 6.86 8.97 21.24
CA ARG A 192 6.84 10.43 21.34
C ARG A 192 7.98 10.90 22.21
N TYR A 193 8.74 11.86 21.69
CA TYR A 193 9.83 12.53 22.35
C TYR A 193 9.42 13.99 22.56
N TYR A 194 9.44 14.44 23.79
CA TYR A 194 9.03 15.79 24.13
C TYR A 194 9.79 16.34 25.33
N GLY A 195 9.96 17.66 25.38
CA GLY A 195 10.57 18.34 26.49
C GLY A 195 9.54 18.71 27.55
N ARG A 196 9.87 18.50 28.81
CA ARG A 196 9.12 19.02 29.93
C ARG A 196 9.94 20.07 30.66
N GLY A 197 9.41 21.29 30.75
CA GLY A 197 10.03 22.38 31.49
C GLY A 197 10.10 22.06 32.98
N LEU A 198 11.27 22.21 33.56
CA LEU A 198 11.51 22.07 35.01
C LEU A 198 11.61 23.43 35.69
N ASN A 199 12.27 24.40 35.08
CA ASN A 199 12.43 25.74 35.56
C ASN A 199 12.35 26.73 34.38
N TYR A 200 11.37 27.66 34.45
CA TYR A 200 11.13 28.62 33.38
C TYR A 200 12.26 29.64 33.26
N ASP A 201 12.74 30.15 34.40
CA ASP A 201 13.74 31.23 34.42
C ASP A 201 15.13 30.76 33.99
N GLU A 202 15.48 29.52 34.34
CA GLU A 202 16.77 28.91 33.99
C GLU A 202 16.74 28.14 32.66
N LYS A 203 15.59 28.09 31.99
CA LYS A 203 15.39 27.31 30.76
C LYS A 203 15.76 25.84 30.90
N LEU A 204 15.60 25.31 32.11
CA LEU A 204 15.85 23.90 32.37
C LEU A 204 14.69 23.04 31.87
N TYR A 205 15.00 21.97 31.14
CA TYR A 205 14.02 20.98 30.73
C TYR A 205 14.60 19.57 30.87
N THR A 206 13.73 18.60 30.87
CA THR A 206 14.08 17.18 30.77
C THR A 206 13.46 16.58 29.53
N ASP A 207 14.18 15.68 28.89
CA ASP A 207 13.69 14.89 27.76
C ASP A 207 12.78 13.79 28.32
N GLU A 208 11.54 13.76 27.88
CA GLU A 208 10.62 12.67 28.18
C GLU A 208 10.34 11.86 26.91
N HIS A 209 10.23 10.56 27.10
CA HIS A 209 9.87 9.60 26.07
C HIS A 209 8.65 8.82 26.51
N ARG A 210 7.64 8.72 25.64
CA ARG A 210 6.46 7.88 25.85
C ARG A 210 6.15 7.04 24.63
N SER A 211 5.93 5.76 24.87
CA SER A 211 5.54 4.81 23.86
C SER A 211 4.08 4.43 24.00
N TYR A 212 3.39 4.35 22.86
CA TYR A 212 1.99 3.94 22.77
C TYR A 212 1.85 2.81 21.76
N GLY A 213 1.16 1.76 22.15
CA GLY A 213 0.79 0.66 21.26
C GLY A 213 -0.72 0.59 21.08
N VAL A 214 -1.19 0.50 19.83
CA VAL A 214 -2.61 0.31 19.50
C VAL A 214 -2.73 -0.89 18.57
N HIS A 215 -3.56 -1.83 18.95
CA HIS A 215 -3.99 -2.95 18.13
C HIS A 215 -5.32 -2.63 17.48
N GLU A 216 -5.45 -2.89 16.22
CA GLU A 216 -6.66 -2.68 15.45
C GLU A 216 -7.01 -3.94 14.68
N LEU A 217 -8.25 -4.40 14.83
CA LEU A 217 -8.84 -5.43 14.01
C LEU A 217 -10.04 -4.82 13.28
N ALA A 218 -10.01 -4.86 11.96
CA ALA A 218 -11.07 -4.30 11.12
C ALA A 218 -11.61 -5.37 10.18
N TRP A 219 -12.93 -5.46 10.10
CA TRP A 219 -13.64 -6.22 9.10
C TRP A 219 -14.37 -5.26 8.17
N GLN A 220 -14.17 -5.43 6.88
CA GLN A 220 -14.78 -4.61 5.83
C GLN A 220 -15.52 -5.50 4.85
N LEU A 221 -16.77 -5.19 4.62
CA LEU A 221 -17.62 -5.82 3.63
C LEU A 221 -18.03 -4.78 2.59
N ARG A 222 -17.80 -5.06 1.32
CA ARG A 222 -18.12 -4.15 0.22
C ARG A 222 -18.85 -4.87 -0.89
N SER A 223 -20.00 -4.35 -1.27
CA SER A 223 -20.73 -4.77 -2.45
C SER A 223 -20.53 -3.75 -3.58
N LYS A 224 -20.22 -4.26 -4.77
CA LYS A 224 -20.02 -3.47 -5.99
C LYS A 224 -21.20 -3.57 -6.95
N TYR A 225 -22.38 -3.90 -6.46
CA TYR A 225 -23.57 -3.88 -7.30
C TYR A 225 -23.80 -2.47 -7.87
N ALA A 226 -23.92 -2.39 -9.20
CA ALA A 226 -24.01 -1.10 -9.92
C ALA A 226 -25.14 -0.18 -9.42
N LEU A 227 -26.29 -0.76 -9.08
CA LEU A 227 -27.47 0.00 -8.68
C LEU A 227 -27.56 0.26 -7.17
N ARG A 228 -26.96 -0.57 -6.35
CA ARG A 228 -27.05 -0.47 -4.87
C ARG A 228 -25.75 -0.90 -4.21
N PRO A 229 -24.63 -0.19 -4.47
CA PRO A 229 -23.39 -0.48 -3.77
C PRO A 229 -23.55 -0.13 -2.29
N TYR A 230 -22.98 -0.97 -1.43
CA TYR A 230 -22.91 -0.71 0.01
C TYR A 230 -21.54 -1.09 0.56
N GLU A 231 -21.21 -0.46 1.67
CA GLU A 231 -20.01 -0.76 2.44
C GLU A 231 -20.35 -0.83 3.92
N ALA A 232 -19.92 -1.90 4.59
CA ALA A 232 -19.98 -2.05 6.04
C ALA A 232 -18.57 -2.19 6.58
N LEU A 233 -18.27 -1.49 7.66
CA LEU A 233 -17.01 -1.54 8.37
C LEU A 233 -17.28 -1.75 9.86
N ALA A 234 -16.67 -2.75 10.45
CA ALA A 234 -16.56 -2.95 11.88
C ALA A 234 -15.08 -2.91 12.27
N ASN A 235 -14.73 -2.06 13.22
CA ASN A 235 -13.34 -1.87 13.65
C ASN A 235 -13.29 -1.82 15.17
N ILE A 236 -12.45 -2.66 15.76
CA ILE A 236 -12.12 -2.64 17.19
C ILE A 236 -10.66 -2.21 17.36
N GLN A 237 -10.45 -1.24 18.22
CA GLN A 237 -9.13 -0.75 18.59
C GLN A 237 -8.93 -0.92 20.08
N THR A 238 -7.76 -1.41 20.47
CA THR A 238 -7.36 -1.53 21.86
C THR A 238 -5.95 -0.99 22.06
N GLY A 239 -5.74 -0.24 23.11
CA GLY A 239 -4.45 0.34 23.47
C GLY A 239 -4.34 0.48 24.99
N GLN A 240 -3.34 1.23 25.46
CA GLN A 240 -3.14 1.49 26.87
C GLN A 240 -4.32 2.29 27.43
N GLY A 241 -5.20 1.59 28.18
CA GLY A 241 -6.30 2.23 28.90
C GLY A 241 -7.57 2.52 28.09
N PHE A 242 -7.69 2.02 26.85
CA PHE A 242 -8.91 2.18 26.08
C PHE A 242 -9.24 0.98 25.20
N VAL A 243 -10.54 0.82 24.97
CA VAL A 243 -11.10 -0.01 23.91
C VAL A 243 -12.11 0.84 23.15
N ARG A 244 -12.03 0.83 21.82
CA ARG A 244 -12.94 1.58 20.96
C ARG A 244 -13.52 0.67 19.89
N LEU A 245 -14.84 0.67 19.77
CA LEU A 245 -15.57 0.03 18.68
C LEU A 245 -16.11 1.11 17.73
N ASN A 246 -15.84 0.96 16.45
CA ASN A 246 -16.42 1.79 15.41
C ASN A 246 -17.19 0.90 14.44
N LEU A 247 -18.43 1.26 14.20
CA LEU A 247 -19.29 0.61 13.20
C LEU A 247 -19.70 1.70 12.20
N ARG A 248 -19.55 1.40 10.93
CA ARG A 248 -19.96 2.29 9.83
C ARG A 248 -20.66 1.48 8.77
N TYR A 249 -21.78 1.96 8.34
CA TYR A 249 -22.51 1.44 7.19
C TYR A 249 -22.81 2.59 6.23
N SER A 250 -22.58 2.38 4.96
CA SER A 250 -22.95 3.33 3.92
C SER A 250 -23.56 2.58 2.75
N GLN A 251 -24.62 3.14 2.18
CA GLN A 251 -25.32 2.59 1.03
C GLN A 251 -25.65 3.69 0.04
N HIS A 252 -25.47 3.39 -1.22
CA HIS A 252 -25.88 4.26 -2.30
C HIS A 252 -27.23 3.79 -2.87
N PHE A 253 -28.16 4.73 -3.02
CA PHE A 253 -29.42 4.51 -3.69
C PHE A 253 -29.40 5.28 -5.01
N ALA A 254 -29.38 4.56 -6.12
CA ALA A 254 -29.51 5.16 -7.43
C ALA A 254 -30.95 5.69 -7.61
N GLY A 255 -31.08 6.94 -8.06
CA GLY A 255 -32.35 7.51 -8.48
C GLY A 255 -32.82 6.91 -9.82
N LYS A 256 -33.96 7.41 -10.35
CA LYS A 256 -34.46 6.99 -11.67
C LYS A 256 -33.46 7.24 -12.79
N ASP A 257 -32.61 8.27 -12.63
CA ASP A 257 -31.51 8.58 -13.53
C ASP A 257 -30.22 8.11 -12.89
N ILE A 258 -29.41 7.35 -13.62
CA ILE A 258 -28.13 6.75 -13.18
C ILE A 258 -27.15 7.80 -12.60
N HIS A 259 -27.34 9.08 -12.93
CA HIS A 259 -26.48 10.19 -12.51
C HIS A 259 -26.86 10.83 -11.16
N HIS A 260 -27.98 10.44 -10.56
CA HIS A 260 -28.45 10.97 -9.29
C HIS A 260 -28.56 9.85 -8.26
N GLY A 261 -27.85 9.96 -7.15
CA GLY A 261 -27.88 8.99 -6.08
C GLY A 261 -27.71 9.66 -4.72
N VAL A 262 -28.19 9.02 -3.66
CA VAL A 262 -28.06 9.44 -2.27
C VAL A 262 -27.18 8.45 -1.53
N TRP A 263 -26.18 8.95 -0.84
CA TRP A 263 -25.40 8.17 0.10
C TRP A 263 -25.98 8.33 1.51
N VAL A 264 -26.21 7.21 2.18
CA VAL A 264 -26.58 7.17 3.60
C VAL A 264 -25.40 6.57 4.38
N HIS A 265 -24.98 7.31 5.38
CA HIS A 265 -23.87 6.92 6.25
C HIS A 265 -24.35 6.63 7.66
#